data_de60f8a717ad039740bcbd75533d94f6
#
_entry.id   de60f8a717ad039740bcbd75533d94f6
#
_cell.length_a   1.000
_cell.length_b   1.000
_cell.length_c   1.000
_cell.angle_alpha   90.00
_cell.angle_beta   90.00
_cell.angle_gamma   90.00
#
_symmetry.space_group_name_H-M   'P 1'
#
loop_
_entity.id
_entity.type
_entity.pdbx_description
1 polymer ?
#
loop_
_entity_poly.entity_id
_entity_poly.type
_entity_poly.pdbx_seq_one_letter_code
_entity_poly.pdbx_strand_id
1 'polypeptide(L)'
;MKLSNNTKLLIAADGGASSGKTTASKLIAKKYRLNLLTSGLLYRFVAYKLLKAKKIKSRNLFLKKITKKITLENLKNGNLFNTEVTKYTSKIAKIKRIRNLLKSYQISFAKNRLCIIEGRDIGTVIIPKADLKLFFKCSLNTKAKRRFEEYRKTNKRISFNEVKKAIKLRDSNDSKRKISPLKPAKDAVIVDTSKINKKQMLIKLSKIIEEKLKEMYGRNL
;
A
#
# COMPACT_ATOMS: atom_id res chain seq x y z
N MET A 1 2.05 -24.31 -3.84
CA MET A 1 1.27 -24.26 -5.09
C MET A 1 1.93 -23.23 -6.01
N LYS A 2 2.29 -23.58 -7.22
CA LYS A 2 2.73 -22.66 -8.27
C LYS A 2 1.52 -22.33 -9.13
N LEU A 3 1.25 -21.05 -9.37
CA LEU A 3 0.17 -20.66 -10.28
C LEU A 3 0.57 -21.04 -11.72
N SER A 4 -0.39 -21.53 -12.52
CA SER A 4 -0.17 -21.79 -13.94
C SER A 4 0.05 -20.50 -14.72
N ASN A 5 0.64 -20.57 -15.92
CA ASN A 5 0.92 -19.39 -16.75
C ASN A 5 -0.35 -18.61 -17.15
N ASN A 6 -1.52 -19.27 -17.15
CA ASN A 6 -2.81 -18.67 -17.51
C ASN A 6 -3.60 -18.13 -16.29
N THR A 7 -3.09 -18.32 -15.06
CA THR A 7 -3.79 -17.87 -13.87
C THR A 7 -3.77 -16.35 -13.79
N LYS A 8 -4.93 -15.75 -13.61
CA LYS A 8 -5.12 -14.32 -13.34
C LYS A 8 -5.53 -14.17 -11.89
N LEU A 9 -4.84 -13.32 -11.15
CA LEU A 9 -5.18 -13.03 -9.75
C LEU A 9 -4.83 -11.57 -9.44
N LEU A 10 -5.86 -10.76 -9.24
CA LEU A 10 -5.71 -9.36 -8.91
C LEU A 10 -6.10 -9.14 -7.45
N ILE A 11 -5.13 -8.79 -6.61
CA ILE A 11 -5.34 -8.60 -5.18
C ILE A 11 -5.26 -7.12 -4.81
N ALA A 12 -6.28 -6.62 -4.11
CA ALA A 12 -6.26 -5.33 -3.43
C ALA A 12 -5.91 -5.53 -1.95
N ALA A 13 -4.92 -4.80 -1.43
CA ALA A 13 -4.50 -4.90 -0.04
C ALA A 13 -4.51 -3.52 0.63
N ASP A 14 -5.51 -3.27 1.48
CA ASP A 14 -5.68 -1.99 2.18
C ASP A 14 -5.45 -2.12 3.69
N GLY A 15 -5.16 -1.00 4.36
CA GLY A 15 -4.99 -1.00 5.81
C GLY A 15 -4.18 0.20 6.31
N GLY A 16 -4.25 0.46 7.61
CA GLY A 16 -3.58 1.58 8.28
C GLY A 16 -2.05 1.56 8.21
N ALA A 17 -1.42 2.57 8.78
CA ALA A 17 0.03 2.62 8.93
C ALA A 17 0.50 1.48 9.84
N SER A 18 1.63 0.83 9.50
CA SER A 18 2.22 -0.28 10.28
C SER A 18 1.26 -1.44 10.61
N SER A 19 0.18 -1.61 9.83
CA SER A 19 -0.76 -2.74 10.00
C SER A 19 -0.20 -4.08 9.49
N GLY A 20 1.03 -4.14 9.02
CA GLY A 20 1.63 -5.36 8.47
C GLY A 20 1.29 -5.65 7.00
N LYS A 21 0.43 -4.84 6.34
CA LYS A 21 0.03 -5.08 4.95
C LYS A 21 1.22 -5.17 3.98
N THR A 22 2.22 -4.29 4.05
CA THR A 22 3.40 -4.32 3.16
C THR A 22 4.20 -5.61 3.33
N THR A 23 4.39 -6.07 4.57
CA THR A 23 5.03 -7.35 4.85
C THR A 23 4.23 -8.51 4.27
N ALA A 24 2.91 -8.51 4.50
CA ALA A 24 1.97 -9.48 3.96
C ALA A 24 2.02 -9.51 2.43
N SER A 25 1.90 -8.35 1.79
CA SER A 25 1.92 -8.22 0.33
C SER A 25 3.23 -8.72 -0.29
N LYS A 26 4.38 -8.44 0.35
CA LYS A 26 5.68 -8.97 -0.09
C LYS A 26 5.76 -10.49 0.03
N LEU A 27 5.27 -11.07 1.13
CA LEU A 27 5.26 -12.52 1.33
C LEU A 27 4.36 -13.23 0.30
N ILE A 28 3.16 -12.71 0.07
CA ILE A 28 2.23 -13.21 -0.94
C ILE A 28 2.84 -13.09 -2.35
N ALA A 29 3.34 -11.91 -2.69
CA ALA A 29 3.95 -11.66 -4.00
C ALA A 29 5.09 -12.64 -4.29
N LYS A 30 5.95 -12.89 -3.28
CA LYS A 30 7.04 -13.88 -3.40
C LYS A 30 6.51 -15.30 -3.57
N LYS A 31 5.54 -15.73 -2.73
CA LYS A 31 5.00 -17.11 -2.75
C LYS A 31 4.31 -17.42 -4.08
N TYR A 32 3.48 -16.50 -4.56
CA TYR A 32 2.63 -16.70 -5.75
C TYR A 32 3.18 -16.02 -7.01
N ARG A 33 4.41 -15.51 -6.99
CA ARG A 33 5.06 -14.81 -8.12
C ARG A 33 4.24 -13.66 -8.70
N LEU A 34 3.54 -12.91 -7.81
CA LEU A 34 2.76 -11.75 -8.21
C LEU A 34 3.64 -10.51 -8.34
N ASN A 35 3.32 -9.66 -9.30
CA ASN A 35 3.88 -8.31 -9.35
C ASN A 35 3.31 -7.47 -8.19
N LEU A 36 4.17 -6.80 -7.43
CA LEU A 36 3.77 -5.99 -6.29
C LEU A 36 3.92 -4.49 -6.58
N LEU A 37 2.83 -3.76 -6.39
CA LEU A 37 2.84 -2.31 -6.37
C LEU A 37 2.50 -1.77 -4.98
N THR A 38 3.44 -1.07 -4.36
CA THR A 38 3.21 -0.30 -3.13
C THR A 38 2.75 1.11 -3.48
N SER A 39 1.43 1.34 -3.51
CA SER A 39 0.83 2.63 -3.92
C SER A 39 1.39 3.82 -3.12
N GLY A 40 1.70 3.64 -1.84
CA GLY A 40 2.31 4.68 -1.02
C GLY A 40 3.64 5.21 -1.56
N LEU A 41 4.40 4.42 -2.31
CA LEU A 41 5.66 4.84 -2.93
C LEU A 41 5.43 5.82 -4.08
N LEU A 42 4.32 5.69 -4.81
CA LEU A 42 3.95 6.62 -5.87
C LEU A 42 3.75 8.04 -5.31
N TYR A 43 3.02 8.16 -4.21
CA TYR A 43 2.84 9.45 -3.53
C TYR A 43 4.14 9.97 -2.95
N ARG A 44 5.01 9.12 -2.40
CA ARG A 44 6.33 9.50 -1.91
C ARG A 44 7.22 10.02 -3.04
N PHE A 45 7.19 9.36 -4.18
CA PHE A 45 7.93 9.81 -5.37
C PHE A 45 7.48 11.22 -5.80
N VAL A 46 6.17 11.46 -5.90
CA VAL A 46 5.64 12.79 -6.24
C VAL A 46 6.03 13.81 -5.17
N ALA A 47 5.91 13.49 -3.88
CA ALA A 47 6.32 14.35 -2.79
C ALA A 47 7.82 14.71 -2.88
N TYR A 48 8.68 13.72 -3.07
CA TYR A 48 10.11 13.91 -3.23
C TYR A 48 10.46 14.82 -4.41
N LYS A 49 9.85 14.59 -5.58
CA LYS A 49 10.07 15.42 -6.76
C LYS A 49 9.60 16.87 -6.57
N LEU A 50 8.46 17.07 -5.88
CA LEU A 50 7.96 18.40 -5.55
C LEU A 50 8.88 19.15 -4.57
N LEU A 51 9.43 18.46 -3.57
CA LEU A 51 10.38 19.04 -2.60
C LEU A 51 11.74 19.38 -3.23
N LYS A 52 12.18 18.59 -4.20
CA LYS A 52 13.45 18.82 -4.92
C LYS A 52 13.38 19.91 -6.00
N ALA A 53 12.21 20.30 -6.42
CA ALA A 53 12.05 21.28 -7.50
C ALA A 53 12.31 22.71 -6.99
N LYS A 54 13.34 23.38 -7.50
CA LYS A 54 13.69 24.77 -7.12
C LYS A 54 12.65 25.79 -7.61
N LYS A 55 12.21 25.68 -8.88
CA LYS A 55 11.18 26.56 -9.49
C LYS A 55 10.20 25.71 -10.30
N ILE A 56 8.91 25.90 -10.09
CA ILE A 56 7.84 25.22 -10.83
C ILE A 56 7.00 26.30 -11.52
N LYS A 57 7.22 26.55 -12.83
CA LYS A 57 6.44 27.51 -13.63
C LYS A 57 4.96 27.11 -13.71
N SER A 58 4.68 25.83 -13.95
CA SER A 58 3.32 25.27 -13.96
C SER A 58 3.29 23.97 -13.18
N ARG A 59 2.59 23.98 -12.03
CA ARG A 59 2.44 22.81 -11.17
C ARG A 59 1.72 21.64 -11.89
N ASN A 60 0.77 21.97 -12.75
CA ASN A 60 0.02 20.97 -13.48
C ASN A 60 0.86 20.23 -14.53
N LEU A 61 1.65 20.96 -15.31
CA LEU A 61 2.56 20.37 -16.29
C LEU A 61 3.66 19.56 -15.60
N PHE A 62 4.22 20.10 -14.51
CA PHE A 62 5.22 19.40 -13.73
C PHE A 62 4.69 18.06 -13.18
N LEU A 63 3.51 18.05 -12.56
CA LEU A 63 2.88 16.80 -12.07
C LEU A 63 2.65 15.79 -13.19
N LYS A 64 2.12 16.21 -14.35
CA LYS A 64 1.95 15.32 -15.52
C LYS A 64 3.30 14.75 -15.97
N LYS A 65 4.36 15.58 -16.04
CA LYS A 65 5.71 15.16 -16.46
C LYS A 65 6.29 14.12 -15.51
N ILE A 66 6.28 14.38 -14.19
CA ILE A 66 6.88 13.46 -13.21
C ILE A 66 6.10 12.15 -13.08
N THR A 67 4.76 12.17 -13.17
CA THR A 67 3.95 10.95 -13.06
C THR A 67 4.12 10.04 -14.27
N LYS A 68 4.32 10.56 -15.48
CA LYS A 68 4.65 9.77 -16.68
C LYS A 68 6.02 9.07 -16.59
N LYS A 69 6.95 9.63 -15.78
CA LYS A 69 8.30 9.10 -15.60
C LYS A 69 8.44 8.13 -14.41
N ILE A 70 7.34 7.70 -13.80
CA ILE A 70 7.39 6.72 -12.73
C ILE A 70 7.76 5.35 -13.31
N THR A 71 8.81 4.75 -12.75
CA THR A 71 9.21 3.36 -12.99
C THR A 71 9.30 2.63 -11.65
N LEU A 72 9.23 1.31 -11.66
CA LEU A 72 9.40 0.51 -10.43
C LEU A 72 10.79 0.71 -9.80
N GLU A 73 11.81 1.04 -10.61
CA GLU A 73 13.15 1.36 -10.16
C GLU A 73 13.20 2.68 -9.38
N ASN A 74 12.56 3.73 -9.90
CA ASN A 74 12.48 5.00 -9.19
C ASN A 74 11.84 4.87 -7.80
N LEU A 75 10.96 3.87 -7.60
CA LEU A 75 10.30 3.62 -6.34
C LEU A 75 11.18 2.90 -5.30
N LYS A 76 12.35 2.38 -5.70
CA LYS A 76 13.34 1.79 -4.79
C LYS A 76 14.24 2.82 -4.09
N ASN A 77 14.19 4.08 -4.51
CA ASN A 77 15.05 5.15 -3.98
C ASN A 77 14.86 5.36 -2.48
N GLY A 78 15.93 5.21 -1.71
CA GLY A 78 15.93 5.35 -0.24
C GLY A 78 15.49 6.75 0.26
N ASN A 79 15.74 7.80 -0.52
CA ASN A 79 15.32 9.18 -0.20
C ASN A 79 13.80 9.34 -0.09
N LEU A 80 13.01 8.40 -0.62
CA LEU A 80 11.55 8.40 -0.47
C LEU A 80 11.09 8.15 0.97
N PHE A 81 11.99 7.72 1.86
CA PHE A 81 11.65 7.36 3.24
C PHE A 81 12.07 8.40 4.28
N ASN A 82 12.65 9.53 3.87
CA ASN A 82 13.00 10.58 4.80
C ASN A 82 11.77 11.22 5.47
N THR A 83 12.00 11.94 6.57
CA THR A 83 10.92 12.50 7.40
C THR A 83 10.10 13.56 6.66
N GLU A 84 10.78 14.43 5.90
CA GLU A 84 10.15 15.52 5.15
C GLU A 84 9.23 14.97 4.05
N VAL A 85 9.73 14.03 3.22
CA VAL A 85 8.93 13.33 2.21
C VAL A 85 7.74 12.64 2.86
N THR A 86 7.95 11.99 4.02
CA THR A 86 6.88 11.29 4.73
C THR A 86 5.77 12.24 5.17
N LYS A 87 6.10 13.40 5.75
CA LYS A 87 5.13 14.44 6.16
C LYS A 87 4.40 15.01 4.94
N TYR A 88 5.16 15.35 3.89
CA TYR A 88 4.58 15.95 2.69
C TYR A 88 3.70 15.00 1.90
N THR A 89 4.04 13.70 1.87
CA THR A 89 3.20 12.65 1.27
C THR A 89 1.77 12.67 1.81
N SER A 90 1.59 12.82 3.12
CA SER A 90 0.26 12.87 3.73
C SER A 90 -0.54 14.11 3.30
N LYS A 91 0.14 15.24 3.06
CA LYS A 91 -0.49 16.47 2.53
C LYS A 91 -0.95 16.29 1.09
N ILE A 92 -0.08 15.80 0.20
CA ILE A 92 -0.41 15.66 -1.22
C ILE A 92 -1.39 14.53 -1.51
N ALA A 93 -1.48 13.52 -0.65
CA ALA A 93 -2.45 12.43 -0.78
C ALA A 93 -3.92 12.89 -0.65
N LYS A 94 -4.17 14.11 -0.17
CA LYS A 94 -5.49 14.75 -0.13
C LYS A 94 -5.87 15.48 -1.42
N ILE A 95 -4.91 15.69 -2.35
CA ILE A 95 -5.09 16.50 -3.55
C ILE A 95 -5.69 15.63 -4.68
N LYS A 96 -6.94 15.92 -5.07
CA LYS A 96 -7.70 15.17 -6.10
C LYS A 96 -6.91 14.97 -7.39
N ARG A 97 -6.24 16.03 -7.90
CA ARG A 97 -5.46 15.95 -9.14
C ARG A 97 -4.30 14.96 -9.07
N ILE A 98 -3.54 14.97 -7.97
CA ILE A 98 -2.43 14.00 -7.78
C ILE A 98 -2.97 12.58 -7.72
N ARG A 99 -4.07 12.39 -7.01
CA ARG A 99 -4.72 11.08 -6.93
C ARG A 99 -5.15 10.58 -8.30
N ASN A 100 -5.79 11.42 -9.12
CA ASN A 100 -6.22 11.03 -10.46
C ASN A 100 -5.06 10.62 -11.37
N LEU A 101 -3.95 11.38 -11.35
CA LEU A 101 -2.74 11.02 -12.12
C LEU A 101 -2.14 9.68 -11.67
N LEU A 102 -2.06 9.45 -10.36
CA LEU A 102 -1.53 8.20 -9.81
C LEU A 102 -2.51 7.03 -9.94
N LYS A 103 -3.82 7.28 -9.97
CA LYS A 103 -4.85 6.27 -10.23
C LYS A 103 -4.66 5.64 -11.60
N SER A 104 -4.41 6.45 -12.64
CA SER A 104 -4.16 5.95 -14.00
C SER A 104 -2.98 4.99 -14.05
N TYR A 105 -1.87 5.32 -13.36
CA TYR A 105 -0.72 4.43 -13.25
C TYR A 105 -1.07 3.09 -12.57
N GLN A 106 -1.79 3.14 -11.46
CA GLN A 106 -2.19 1.94 -10.70
C GLN A 106 -3.14 1.04 -11.50
N ILE A 107 -4.10 1.63 -12.23
CA ILE A 107 -5.00 0.88 -13.12
C ILE A 107 -4.21 0.24 -14.26
N SER A 108 -3.26 0.95 -14.86
CA SER A 108 -2.38 0.37 -15.89
C SER A 108 -1.57 -0.81 -15.36
N PHE A 109 -1.02 -0.71 -14.15
CA PHE A 109 -0.33 -1.82 -13.49
C PHE A 109 -1.24 -3.02 -13.26
N ALA A 110 -2.51 -2.78 -12.89
CA ALA A 110 -3.50 -3.83 -12.63
C ALA A 110 -3.94 -4.60 -13.89
N LYS A 111 -3.71 -4.07 -15.10
CA LYS A 111 -4.06 -4.77 -16.36
C LYS A 111 -3.35 -6.12 -16.51
N ASN A 112 -2.20 -6.27 -15.93
CA ASN A 112 -1.48 -7.56 -15.90
C ASN A 112 -2.24 -8.68 -15.16
N ARG A 113 -3.22 -8.35 -14.29
CA ARG A 113 -4.04 -9.30 -13.54
C ARG A 113 -3.29 -10.44 -12.82
N LEU A 114 -1.98 -10.40 -12.72
CA LEU A 114 -1.16 -11.26 -11.87
C LEU A 114 -0.37 -10.39 -10.93
N CYS A 115 -1.10 -9.65 -10.08
CA CYS A 115 -0.48 -8.65 -9.23
C CYS A 115 -1.25 -8.40 -7.92
N ILE A 116 -0.52 -7.83 -6.96
CA ILE A 116 -1.06 -7.28 -5.73
C ILE A 116 -0.73 -5.79 -5.65
N ILE A 117 -1.73 -4.97 -5.40
CA ILE A 117 -1.56 -3.54 -5.15
C ILE A 117 -1.90 -3.27 -3.69
N GLU A 118 -0.98 -2.63 -2.96
CA GLU A 118 -1.22 -2.26 -1.57
C GLU A 118 -1.38 -0.74 -1.38
N GLY A 119 -2.29 -0.34 -0.50
CA GLY A 119 -2.55 1.08 -0.22
C GLY A 119 -3.50 1.36 0.93
N ARG A 120 -4.49 2.23 0.66
CA ARG A 120 -5.51 2.70 1.60
C ARG A 120 -6.93 2.62 1.04
N ASP A 121 -7.05 2.67 -0.27
CA ASP A 121 -8.31 2.76 -1.01
C ASP A 121 -8.24 1.93 -2.30
N ILE A 122 -7.41 0.91 -2.30
CA ILE A 122 -7.18 0.08 -3.48
C ILE A 122 -8.44 -0.69 -3.84
N GLY A 123 -9.00 -1.44 -2.89
CA GLY A 123 -10.21 -2.23 -3.11
C GLY A 123 -11.50 -1.43 -3.18
N THR A 124 -11.48 -0.16 -2.74
CA THR A 124 -12.69 0.70 -2.79
C THR A 124 -12.73 1.64 -3.99
N VAL A 125 -11.56 2.12 -4.47
CA VAL A 125 -11.49 3.21 -5.48
C VAL A 125 -10.61 2.86 -6.67
N ILE A 126 -9.48 2.20 -6.47
CA ILE A 126 -8.48 1.98 -7.53
C ILE A 126 -8.89 0.77 -8.38
N ILE A 127 -9.07 -0.38 -7.75
CA ILE A 127 -9.48 -1.64 -8.39
C ILE A 127 -10.67 -2.27 -7.65
N PRO A 128 -11.85 -1.64 -7.70
CA PRO A 128 -13.04 -2.13 -6.99
C PRO A 128 -13.54 -3.49 -7.49
N LYS A 129 -13.07 -3.94 -8.64
CA LYS A 129 -13.33 -5.27 -9.23
C LYS A 129 -12.13 -6.22 -9.07
N ALA A 130 -11.29 -6.04 -8.02
CA ALA A 130 -10.23 -7.00 -7.69
C ALA A 130 -10.83 -8.36 -7.33
N ASP A 131 -10.15 -9.45 -7.72
CA ASP A 131 -10.60 -10.82 -7.47
C ASP A 131 -10.59 -11.13 -5.96
N LEU A 132 -9.63 -10.56 -5.22
CA LEU A 132 -9.54 -10.65 -3.76
C LEU A 132 -9.22 -9.30 -3.15
N LYS A 133 -9.98 -8.92 -2.12
CA LYS A 133 -9.74 -7.70 -1.35
C LYS A 133 -9.38 -8.05 0.09
N LEU A 134 -8.24 -7.60 0.55
CA LEU A 134 -7.73 -7.80 1.90
C LEU A 134 -7.71 -6.47 2.64
N PHE A 135 -8.28 -6.42 3.83
CA PHE A 135 -8.19 -5.25 4.69
C PHE A 135 -7.47 -5.58 6.00
N PHE A 136 -6.29 -5.02 6.18
CA PHE A 136 -5.41 -5.29 7.31
C PHE A 136 -5.75 -4.41 8.50
N LYS A 137 -6.28 -5.03 9.57
CA LYS A 137 -6.45 -4.42 10.90
C LYS A 137 -5.25 -4.75 11.79
N CYS A 138 -4.98 -3.87 12.74
CA CYS A 138 -3.98 -4.09 13.77
C CYS A 138 -4.20 -3.10 14.92
N SER A 139 -4.00 -3.54 16.16
CA SER A 139 -4.11 -2.66 17.33
C SER A 139 -3.12 -1.50 17.27
N LEU A 140 -3.50 -0.36 17.83
CA LEU A 140 -2.63 0.83 17.85
C LEU A 140 -1.30 0.57 18.54
N ASN A 141 -1.32 -0.19 19.64
CA ASN A 141 -0.10 -0.54 20.39
C ASN A 141 0.84 -1.40 19.53
N THR A 142 0.34 -2.44 18.86
CA THR A 142 1.16 -3.28 17.97
C THR A 142 1.72 -2.49 16.78
N LYS A 143 0.92 -1.61 16.18
CA LYS A 143 1.39 -0.69 15.12
C LYS A 143 2.53 0.20 15.62
N ALA A 144 2.37 0.79 16.82
CA ALA A 144 3.37 1.66 17.43
C ALA A 144 4.65 0.89 17.74
N LYS A 145 4.55 -0.32 18.33
CA LYS A 145 5.70 -1.18 18.62
C LYS A 145 6.49 -1.50 17.36
N ARG A 146 5.84 -1.98 16.29
CA ARG A 146 6.46 -2.28 15.00
C ARG A 146 7.20 -1.08 14.42
N ARG A 147 6.57 0.10 14.44
CA ARG A 147 7.17 1.33 13.90
C ARG A 147 8.32 1.84 14.78
N PHE A 148 8.20 1.72 16.08
CA PHE A 148 9.24 2.10 17.02
C PHE A 148 10.48 1.23 16.84
N GLU A 149 10.32 -0.09 16.67
CA GLU A 149 11.42 -1.02 16.36
C GLU A 149 12.10 -0.68 15.01
N GLU A 150 11.31 -0.30 13.99
CA GLU A 150 11.87 0.18 12.71
C GLU A 150 12.71 1.44 12.89
N TYR A 151 12.27 2.39 13.70
CA TYR A 151 13.01 3.63 13.97
C TYR A 151 14.27 3.38 14.78
N ARG A 152 14.24 2.49 15.77
CA ARG A 152 15.44 2.09 16.51
C ARG A 152 16.53 1.53 15.60
N LYS A 153 16.17 0.70 14.64
CA LYS A 153 17.12 0.13 13.65
C LYS A 153 17.76 1.19 12.75
N THR A 154 17.17 2.36 12.63
CA THR A 154 17.70 3.48 11.84
C THR A 154 18.25 4.61 12.71
N ASN A 155 18.58 4.34 13.97
CA ASN A 155 19.11 5.28 14.97
C ASN A 155 18.31 6.58 15.12
N LYS A 156 16.99 6.52 14.88
CA LYS A 156 16.11 7.68 15.09
C LYS A 156 15.77 7.81 16.57
N ARG A 157 16.16 8.93 17.16
CA ARG A 157 15.76 9.31 18.53
C ARG A 157 14.31 9.78 18.51
N ILE A 158 13.39 8.93 18.91
CA ILE A 158 11.95 9.22 19.02
C ILE A 158 11.36 8.34 20.11
N SER A 159 10.47 8.88 20.93
CA SER A 159 9.81 8.11 21.98
C SER A 159 8.69 7.21 21.44
N PHE A 160 8.35 6.14 22.16
CA PHE A 160 7.25 5.26 21.82
C PHE A 160 5.90 6.02 21.76
N ASN A 161 5.68 6.97 22.68
CA ASN A 161 4.47 7.76 22.74
C ASN A 161 4.31 8.69 21.54
N GLU A 162 5.40 9.32 21.08
CA GLU A 162 5.39 10.13 19.87
C GLU A 162 5.07 9.29 18.64
N VAL A 163 5.66 8.11 18.51
CA VAL A 163 5.34 7.16 17.44
C VAL A 163 3.87 6.77 17.47
N LYS A 164 3.33 6.45 18.65
CA LYS A 164 1.92 6.08 18.84
C LYS A 164 0.97 7.23 18.46
N LYS A 165 1.26 8.46 18.91
CA LYS A 165 0.52 9.67 18.53
C LYS A 165 0.54 9.91 17.01
N ALA A 166 1.73 9.80 16.39
CA ALA A 166 1.89 9.98 14.95
C ALA A 166 1.11 8.95 14.11
N ILE A 167 1.09 7.68 14.51
CA ILE A 167 0.30 6.63 13.85
C ILE A 167 -1.19 6.90 14.01
N LYS A 168 -1.66 7.21 15.23
CA LYS A 168 -3.07 7.54 15.50
C LYS A 168 -3.55 8.70 14.63
N LEU A 169 -2.77 9.78 14.57
CA LEU A 169 -3.08 10.96 13.76
C LEU A 169 -3.12 10.62 12.27
N ARG A 170 -2.15 9.84 11.78
CA ARG A 170 -2.09 9.43 10.38
C ARG A 170 -3.28 8.58 9.98
N ASP A 171 -3.61 7.55 10.77
CA ASP A 171 -4.74 6.67 10.48
C ASP A 171 -6.07 7.41 10.56
N SER A 172 -6.23 8.33 11.52
CA SER A 172 -7.38 9.23 11.59
C SER A 172 -7.50 10.13 10.34
N ASN A 173 -6.39 10.73 9.90
CA ASN A 173 -6.37 11.53 8.68
C ASN A 173 -6.71 10.71 7.43
N ASP A 174 -6.22 9.46 7.33
CA ASP A 174 -6.51 8.58 6.21
C ASP A 174 -7.99 8.15 6.21
N SER A 175 -8.58 7.88 7.38
CA SER A 175 -9.98 7.43 7.51
C SER A 175 -11.00 8.57 7.35
N LYS A 176 -10.66 9.78 7.83
CA LYS A 176 -11.58 10.95 7.82
C LYS A 176 -11.46 11.83 6.56
N ARG A 177 -10.54 11.52 5.63
CA ARG A 177 -10.40 12.33 4.42
C ARG A 177 -11.65 12.25 3.54
N LYS A 178 -12.07 13.39 2.98
CA LYS A 178 -13.26 13.48 2.11
C LYS A 178 -13.13 12.66 0.82
N ILE A 179 -11.91 12.53 0.28
CA ILE A 179 -11.64 11.81 -0.97
C ILE A 179 -10.93 10.50 -0.66
N SER A 180 -11.51 9.38 -1.08
CA SER A 180 -10.95 8.03 -0.94
C SER A 180 -10.54 7.69 0.51
N PRO A 181 -11.46 7.73 1.50
CA PRO A 181 -11.14 7.42 2.88
C PRO A 181 -10.61 5.98 3.03
N LEU A 182 -9.77 5.76 4.04
CA LEU A 182 -9.36 4.42 4.44
C LEU A 182 -10.54 3.71 5.10
N LYS A 183 -11.16 2.81 4.37
CA LYS A 183 -12.22 1.92 4.86
C LYS A 183 -12.17 0.58 4.12
N PRO A 184 -12.64 -0.51 4.73
CA PRO A 184 -12.77 -1.78 4.02
C PRO A 184 -13.78 -1.67 2.87
N ALA A 185 -13.52 -2.36 1.76
CA ALA A 185 -14.55 -2.62 0.77
C ALA A 185 -15.60 -3.57 1.37
N LYS A 186 -16.84 -3.56 0.85
CA LYS A 186 -17.94 -4.40 1.40
C LYS A 186 -17.58 -5.90 1.38
N ASP A 187 -16.89 -6.33 0.34
CA ASP A 187 -16.45 -7.70 0.07
C ASP A 187 -14.99 -7.96 0.52
N ALA A 188 -14.40 -7.10 1.34
CA ALA A 188 -13.04 -7.28 1.80
C ALA A 188 -12.94 -8.29 2.96
N VAL A 189 -12.03 -9.24 2.83
CA VAL A 189 -11.63 -10.13 3.93
C VAL A 189 -10.81 -9.34 4.94
N ILE A 190 -11.27 -9.32 6.19
CA ILE A 190 -10.59 -8.63 7.28
C ILE A 190 -9.48 -9.51 7.85
N VAL A 191 -8.26 -9.01 7.82
CA VAL A 191 -7.08 -9.70 8.35
C VAL A 191 -6.53 -8.94 9.57
N ASP A 192 -6.84 -9.42 10.76
CA ASP A 192 -6.22 -8.89 11.97
C ASP A 192 -4.82 -9.47 12.14
N THR A 193 -3.85 -8.54 12.24
CA THR A 193 -2.42 -8.86 12.38
C THR A 193 -1.87 -8.54 13.76
N SER A 194 -2.73 -8.21 14.73
CA SER A 194 -2.32 -7.73 16.06
C SER A 194 -1.50 -8.77 16.83
N LYS A 195 -1.88 -10.05 16.74
CA LYS A 195 -1.31 -11.16 17.53
C LYS A 195 -0.60 -12.22 16.69
N ILE A 196 -0.44 -12.03 15.38
CA ILE A 196 0.18 -13.02 14.49
C ILE A 196 1.58 -12.60 14.03
N ASN A 197 2.48 -13.55 13.94
CA ASN A 197 3.81 -13.35 13.37
C ASN A 197 3.80 -13.53 11.83
N LYS A 198 4.98 -13.33 11.19
CA LYS A 198 5.09 -13.40 9.72
C LYS A 198 4.72 -14.79 9.17
N LYS A 199 5.11 -15.88 9.84
CA LYS A 199 4.82 -17.26 9.41
C LYS A 199 3.33 -17.54 9.49
N GLN A 200 2.69 -17.23 10.62
CA GLN A 200 1.25 -17.39 10.81
C GLN A 200 0.43 -16.52 9.82
N MET A 201 0.89 -15.29 9.57
CA MET A 201 0.27 -14.41 8.59
C MET A 201 0.32 -15.00 7.17
N LEU A 202 1.46 -15.57 6.76
CA LEU A 202 1.59 -16.21 5.45
C LEU A 202 0.68 -17.43 5.34
N ILE A 203 0.59 -18.28 6.35
CA ILE A 203 -0.30 -19.45 6.38
C ILE A 203 -1.75 -19.00 6.22
N LYS A 204 -2.20 -18.04 7.05
CA LYS A 204 -3.56 -17.51 7.00
C LYS A 204 -3.92 -16.93 5.62
N LEU A 205 -3.03 -16.13 5.06
CA LEU A 205 -3.25 -15.51 3.76
C LEU A 205 -3.20 -16.51 2.61
N SER A 206 -2.35 -17.53 2.72
CA SER A 206 -2.31 -18.61 1.74
C SER A 206 -3.63 -19.34 1.68
N LYS A 207 -4.22 -19.69 2.82
CA LYS A 207 -5.54 -20.33 2.87
C LYS A 207 -6.60 -19.49 2.16
N ILE A 208 -6.69 -18.21 2.47
CA ILE A 208 -7.64 -17.27 1.84
C ILE A 208 -7.43 -17.20 0.31
N ILE A 209 -6.18 -17.14 -0.15
CA ILE A 209 -5.86 -17.05 -1.58
C ILE A 209 -6.19 -18.36 -2.29
N GLU A 210 -5.86 -19.50 -1.69
CA GLU A 210 -6.09 -20.83 -2.26
C GLU A 210 -7.60 -21.15 -2.32
N GLU A 211 -8.38 -20.73 -1.31
CA GLU A 211 -9.83 -20.78 -1.36
C GLU A 211 -10.40 -19.93 -2.51
N LYS A 212 -9.89 -18.68 -2.67
CA LYS A 212 -10.32 -17.81 -3.77
C LYS A 212 -9.96 -18.36 -5.15
N LEU A 213 -8.78 -18.96 -5.28
CA LEU A 213 -8.37 -19.58 -6.53
C LEU A 213 -9.23 -20.81 -6.88
N LYS A 214 -9.60 -21.63 -5.87
CA LYS A 214 -10.55 -22.74 -6.06
C LYS A 214 -11.92 -22.26 -6.52
N GLU A 215 -12.41 -21.15 -5.95
CA GLU A 215 -13.66 -20.51 -6.38
C GLU A 215 -13.59 -20.06 -7.85
N MET A 216 -12.48 -19.47 -8.27
CA MET A 216 -12.31 -18.89 -9.62
C MET A 216 -12.03 -19.93 -10.71
N TYR A 217 -11.35 -21.03 -10.38
CA TYR A 217 -10.80 -21.97 -11.37
C TYR A 217 -11.17 -23.44 -11.11
N GLY A 218 -11.95 -23.74 -10.07
CA GLY A 218 -12.25 -25.11 -9.67
C GLY A 218 -11.10 -25.80 -8.94
N ARG A 219 -11.18 -27.14 -8.79
CA ARG A 219 -10.18 -27.94 -8.04
C ARG A 219 -8.87 -28.20 -8.82
N ASN A 220 -8.81 -27.92 -10.10
CA ASN A 220 -7.66 -28.22 -10.99
C ASN A 220 -6.72 -27.01 -11.11
N LEU A 221 -5.97 -26.71 -10.04
CA LEU A 221 -4.88 -25.74 -10.05
C LEU A 221 -3.56 -26.41 -9.75
#